data_b9a09861d5538d40374ed72119fc7af1
#
_entry.id   b9a09861d5538d40374ed72119fc7af1
#
_cell.length_a   1.000
_cell.length_b   1.000
_cell.length_c   1.000
_cell.angle_alpha   90.00
_cell.angle_beta   90.00
_cell.angle_gamma   90.00
#
_symmetry.space_group_name_H-M   'P 1'
#
loop_
_entity.id
_entity.type
_entity.pdbx_description
1 polymer ?
#
loop_
_entity_poly.entity_id
_entity_poly.type
_entity_poly.pdbx_seq_one_letter_code
_entity_poly.pdbx_strand_id
1 'polypeptide(L)'
;TWAVGDSKTMTINDTDYQIDIIGKSHDDYADGSGKAPLTFQMHDCYKTTYQMNSNNSNNGGWNNCDMRTTHLPAIMALMPTAVQSAIREVSKKTTIGNRSSTIETTADKLFLLSEIEIFDGTLFTYEGEGKRYDYYKNGNPSLKYLNGTAQSWWQRSPYKSYGDDFCRVNDEGNVG
;
A
#
# COMPACT_ATOMS: atom_id res chain seq x y z
N THR A 1 24.92 5.35 1.96
CA THR A 1 23.85 4.88 2.86
C THR A 1 22.51 5.34 2.32
N TRP A 2 21.56 4.44 2.14
CA TRP A 2 20.21 4.75 1.64
C TRP A 2 19.42 5.57 2.66
N ALA A 3 18.71 6.61 2.20
CA ALA A 3 17.85 7.47 3.00
C ALA A 3 16.37 7.38 2.56
N VAL A 4 15.46 7.78 3.44
CA VAL A 4 14.05 7.96 3.07
C VAL A 4 13.96 9.09 2.03
N GLY A 5 13.25 8.84 0.93
CA GLY A 5 13.18 9.71 -0.23
C GLY A 5 14.14 9.37 -1.36
N ASP A 6 15.17 8.54 -1.11
CA ASP A 6 16.00 8.03 -2.21
C ASP A 6 15.18 7.10 -3.11
N SER A 7 15.47 7.13 -4.40
CA SER A 7 14.76 6.37 -5.42
C SER A 7 15.66 5.39 -6.16
N LYS A 8 15.05 4.35 -6.69
CA LYS A 8 15.66 3.38 -7.61
C LYS A 8 14.73 3.07 -8.76
N THR A 9 15.30 2.63 -9.87
CA THR A 9 14.54 2.02 -10.97
C THR A 9 14.38 0.53 -10.72
N MET A 10 13.16 0.02 -10.95
CA MET A 10 12.84 -1.40 -10.97
C MET A 10 12.08 -1.72 -12.24
N THR A 11 12.58 -2.69 -13.02
CA THR A 11 11.90 -3.16 -14.22
C THR A 11 10.88 -4.25 -13.84
N ILE A 12 9.61 -4.07 -14.22
CA ILE A 12 8.54 -5.06 -14.08
C ILE A 12 7.93 -5.28 -15.45
N ASN A 13 8.00 -6.51 -15.96
CA ASN A 13 7.48 -6.88 -17.27
C ASN A 13 7.89 -5.87 -18.37
N ASP A 14 9.20 -5.69 -18.54
CA ASP A 14 9.84 -4.80 -19.53
C ASP A 14 9.46 -3.32 -19.42
N THR A 15 8.90 -2.89 -18.29
CA THR A 15 8.58 -1.50 -18.00
C THR A 15 9.35 -1.04 -16.76
N ASP A 16 10.03 0.09 -16.90
CA ASP A 16 10.77 0.70 -15.78
C ASP A 16 9.85 1.55 -14.90
N TYR A 17 9.92 1.29 -13.61
CA TYR A 17 9.24 2.04 -12.57
C TYR A 17 10.25 2.63 -11.60
N GLN A 18 10.08 3.89 -11.25
CA GLN A 18 10.78 4.45 -10.10
C GLN A 18 10.13 3.94 -8.81
N ILE A 19 10.94 3.51 -7.85
CA ILE A 19 10.51 3.12 -6.52
C ILE A 19 11.25 3.97 -5.49
N ASP A 20 10.53 4.48 -4.51
CA ASP A 20 11.03 5.35 -3.45
C ASP A 20 11.15 4.59 -2.14
N ILE A 21 12.17 4.89 -1.35
CA ILE A 21 12.28 4.43 0.02
C ILE A 21 11.35 5.29 0.88
N ILE A 22 10.31 4.68 1.44
CA ILE A 22 9.31 5.38 2.27
C ILE A 22 9.53 5.19 3.76
N GLY A 23 10.23 4.12 4.17
CA GLY A 23 10.50 3.83 5.57
C GLY A 23 11.81 3.07 5.78
N LYS A 24 12.43 3.30 6.96
CA LYS A 24 13.60 2.56 7.46
C LYS A 24 13.26 1.98 8.81
N SER A 25 13.43 0.66 8.97
CA SER A 25 13.08 -0.06 10.21
C SER A 25 11.65 0.27 10.68
N HIS A 26 10.73 0.45 9.74
CA HIS A 26 9.35 0.84 10.00
C HIS A 26 8.47 -0.38 10.24
N ASP A 27 8.43 -1.30 9.28
CA ASP A 27 7.56 -2.46 9.30
C ASP A 27 8.16 -3.63 10.07
N ASP A 28 7.35 -4.31 10.86
CA ASP A 28 7.75 -5.54 11.55
C ASP A 28 7.63 -6.72 10.59
N TYR A 29 8.62 -7.62 10.58
CA TYR A 29 8.51 -8.87 9.85
C TYR A 29 7.38 -9.72 10.41
N ALA A 30 6.66 -10.41 9.53
CA ALA A 30 5.52 -11.24 9.91
C ALA A 30 5.92 -12.43 10.79
N ASP A 31 7.16 -12.90 10.68
CA ASP A 31 7.72 -13.98 11.49
C ASP A 31 8.25 -13.52 12.86
N GLY A 32 8.13 -12.24 13.20
CA GLY A 32 8.60 -11.67 14.46
C GLY A 32 10.11 -11.53 14.59
N SER A 33 10.89 -11.75 13.51
CA SER A 33 12.36 -11.72 13.54
C SER A 33 12.97 -10.30 13.60
N GLY A 34 12.15 -9.28 13.72
CA GLY A 34 12.58 -7.86 13.79
C GLY A 34 11.89 -6.99 12.75
N LYS A 35 12.59 -5.95 12.29
CA LYS A 35 12.05 -4.95 11.36
C LYS A 35 12.68 -5.05 9.98
N ALA A 36 11.88 -4.80 8.96
CA ALA A 36 12.36 -4.62 7.60
C ALA A 36 13.31 -3.41 7.53
N PRO A 37 14.53 -3.55 7.02
CA PRO A 37 15.49 -2.45 6.97
C PRO A 37 15.00 -1.30 6.08
N LEU A 38 14.29 -1.61 5.00
CA LEU A 38 13.73 -0.64 4.05
C LEU A 38 12.34 -1.07 3.61
N THR A 39 11.45 -0.09 3.44
CA THR A 39 10.15 -0.25 2.79
C THR A 39 10.14 0.66 1.57
N PHE A 40 9.69 0.11 0.45
CA PHE A 40 9.64 0.79 -0.84
C PHE A 40 8.19 1.00 -1.28
N GLN A 41 7.96 2.05 -2.06
CA GLN A 41 6.70 2.33 -2.75
C GLN A 41 6.98 2.73 -4.20
N MET A 42 6.11 2.39 -5.12
CA MET A 42 6.13 2.97 -6.45
C MET A 42 5.99 4.49 -6.37
N HIS A 43 6.85 5.23 -7.08
CA HIS A 43 6.78 6.69 -7.18
C HIS A 43 5.45 7.11 -7.78
N ASP A 44 5.08 6.51 -8.88
CA ASP A 44 3.84 6.71 -9.62
C ASP A 44 2.96 5.46 -9.65
N CYS A 45 1.79 5.55 -10.28
CA CYS A 45 0.85 4.45 -10.40
C CYS A 45 1.41 3.34 -11.30
N TYR A 46 1.04 2.09 -11.00
CA TYR A 46 1.26 0.96 -11.89
C TYR A 46 0.44 1.15 -13.18
N LYS A 47 1.02 0.78 -14.33
CA LYS A 47 0.43 1.05 -15.66
C LYS A 47 -0.95 0.44 -15.90
N THR A 48 -1.27 -0.65 -15.20
CA THR A 48 -2.57 -1.33 -15.30
C THR A 48 -3.41 -1.00 -14.08
N THR A 49 -4.65 -0.57 -14.31
CA THR A 49 -5.60 -0.28 -13.24
C THR A 49 -6.36 -1.54 -12.82
N TYR A 50 -6.62 -1.66 -11.52
CA TYR A 50 -7.36 -2.77 -10.93
C TYR A 50 -8.42 -2.25 -9.96
N GLN A 51 -9.50 -2.98 -9.82
CA GLN A 51 -10.46 -2.80 -8.73
C GLN A 51 -9.95 -3.49 -7.47
N MET A 52 -10.39 -3.03 -6.30
CA MET A 52 -10.08 -3.69 -5.02
C MET A 52 -10.74 -5.05 -4.92
N ASN A 53 -11.98 -5.18 -5.42
CA ASN A 53 -12.77 -6.40 -5.49
C ASN A 53 -13.52 -6.50 -6.83
N SER A 54 -13.82 -7.70 -7.26
CA SER A 54 -14.66 -7.99 -8.43
C SER A 54 -16.15 -7.67 -8.18
N ASN A 55 -16.53 -7.52 -6.92
CA ASN A 55 -17.86 -7.09 -6.50
C ASN A 55 -17.79 -5.76 -5.74
N ASN A 56 -18.92 -5.09 -5.59
CA ASN A 56 -19.04 -3.83 -4.88
C ASN A 56 -19.17 -4.06 -3.37
N SER A 57 -18.08 -4.49 -2.72
CA SER A 57 -18.04 -4.80 -1.29
C SER A 57 -16.61 -4.65 -0.72
N ASN A 58 -16.52 -4.15 0.49
CA ASN A 58 -15.28 -4.17 1.28
C ASN A 58 -15.32 -5.19 2.42
N ASN A 59 -16.30 -6.09 2.41
CA ASN A 59 -16.43 -7.13 3.44
C ASN A 59 -15.23 -8.09 3.43
N GLY A 60 -14.65 -8.34 4.60
CA GLY A 60 -13.41 -9.10 4.75
C GLY A 60 -12.16 -8.23 4.59
N GLY A 61 -12.33 -6.92 4.37
CA GLY A 61 -11.24 -5.93 4.35
C GLY A 61 -10.11 -6.26 3.39
N TRP A 62 -8.93 -5.80 3.73
CA TRP A 62 -7.71 -6.08 2.98
C TRP A 62 -7.40 -7.57 2.87
N ASN A 63 -7.66 -8.33 3.94
CA ASN A 63 -7.33 -9.75 4.01
C ASN A 63 -7.95 -10.56 2.85
N ASN A 64 -9.19 -10.25 2.49
CA ASN A 64 -9.96 -11.04 1.52
C ASN A 64 -10.14 -10.36 0.16
N CYS A 65 -9.64 -9.13 -0.05
CA CYS A 65 -9.86 -8.42 -1.30
C CYS A 65 -9.03 -9.01 -2.47
N ASP A 66 -9.60 -8.90 -3.68
CA ASP A 66 -8.96 -9.38 -4.92
C ASP A 66 -7.62 -8.68 -5.19
N MET A 67 -7.50 -7.41 -4.78
CA MET A 67 -6.23 -6.67 -4.87
C MET A 67 -5.10 -7.44 -4.18
N ARG A 68 -5.31 -7.86 -2.93
CA ARG A 68 -4.32 -8.58 -2.13
C ARG A 68 -4.12 -10.01 -2.60
N THR A 69 -5.22 -10.73 -2.86
CA THR A 69 -5.17 -12.19 -3.05
C THR A 69 -4.89 -12.61 -4.48
N THR A 70 -5.09 -11.71 -5.45
CA THR A 70 -4.99 -12.01 -6.89
C THR A 70 -4.08 -11.04 -7.62
N HIS A 71 -4.33 -9.73 -7.53
CA HIS A 71 -3.64 -8.75 -8.39
C HIS A 71 -2.19 -8.53 -7.97
N LEU A 72 -1.90 -8.28 -6.70
CA LEU A 72 -0.53 -8.07 -6.22
C LEU A 72 0.35 -9.32 -6.38
N PRO A 73 -0.10 -10.55 -6.11
CA PRO A 73 0.65 -11.76 -6.45
C PRO A 73 0.98 -11.89 -7.94
N ALA A 74 0.03 -11.55 -8.82
CA ALA A 74 0.27 -11.56 -10.27
C ALA A 74 1.32 -10.52 -10.69
N ILE A 75 1.27 -9.32 -10.13
CA ILE A 75 2.28 -8.27 -10.35
C ILE A 75 3.65 -8.73 -9.82
N MET A 76 3.70 -9.34 -8.63
CA MET A 76 4.94 -9.85 -8.06
C MET A 76 5.60 -10.91 -8.94
N ALA A 77 4.81 -11.78 -9.57
CA ALA A 77 5.32 -12.80 -10.49
C ALA A 77 6.00 -12.21 -11.74
N LEU A 78 5.71 -10.95 -12.08
CA LEU A 78 6.33 -10.22 -13.20
C LEU A 78 7.63 -9.48 -12.81
N MET A 79 7.97 -9.44 -11.52
CA MET A 79 9.21 -8.82 -11.04
C MET A 79 10.42 -9.73 -11.31
N PRO A 80 11.65 -9.18 -11.36
CA PRO A 80 12.86 -10.01 -11.44
C PRO A 80 12.95 -11.01 -10.29
N THR A 81 13.36 -12.25 -10.56
CA THR A 81 13.43 -13.32 -9.55
C THR A 81 14.26 -12.94 -8.32
N ALA A 82 15.35 -12.19 -8.51
CA ALA A 82 16.18 -11.70 -7.42
C ALA A 82 15.39 -10.77 -6.48
N VAL A 83 14.51 -9.92 -7.04
CA VAL A 83 13.63 -9.03 -6.27
C VAL A 83 12.58 -9.84 -5.52
N GLN A 84 11.91 -10.78 -6.19
CA GLN A 84 10.92 -11.67 -5.55
C GLN A 84 11.50 -12.42 -4.35
N SER A 85 12.76 -12.89 -4.47
CA SER A 85 13.46 -13.61 -3.41
C SER A 85 13.91 -12.70 -2.24
N ALA A 86 14.18 -11.43 -2.52
CA ALA A 86 14.65 -10.47 -1.53
C ALA A 86 13.49 -9.87 -0.70
N ILE A 87 12.28 -9.81 -1.25
CA ILE A 87 11.10 -9.26 -0.57
C ILE A 87 10.65 -10.27 0.51
N ARG A 88 10.58 -9.79 1.75
CA ARG A 88 10.07 -10.55 2.89
C ARG A 88 8.68 -10.07 3.30
N GLU A 89 7.94 -10.95 3.93
CA GLU A 89 6.62 -10.63 4.48
C GLU A 89 6.73 -9.73 5.70
N VAL A 90 5.89 -8.70 5.74
CA VAL A 90 5.72 -7.80 6.88
C VAL A 90 4.30 -7.86 7.39
N SER A 91 4.12 -7.58 8.68
CA SER A 91 2.81 -7.51 9.32
C SER A 91 2.09 -6.23 8.94
N LYS A 92 0.90 -6.34 8.36
CA LYS A 92 0.03 -5.21 8.06
C LYS A 92 -1.28 -5.33 8.82
N LYS A 93 -1.71 -4.22 9.41
CA LYS A 93 -2.95 -4.15 10.19
C LYS A 93 -4.01 -3.41 9.38
N THR A 94 -5.24 -3.94 9.36
CA THR A 94 -6.36 -3.33 8.63
C THR A 94 -7.67 -3.79 9.26
N THR A 95 -8.71 -2.99 9.15
CA THR A 95 -10.06 -3.40 9.55
C THR A 95 -10.61 -4.48 8.62
N ILE A 96 -11.53 -5.30 9.15
CA ILE A 96 -12.21 -6.37 8.37
C ILE A 96 -13.28 -5.84 7.41
N GLY A 97 -13.43 -4.54 7.27
CA GLY A 97 -14.42 -3.91 6.41
C GLY A 97 -15.85 -4.00 6.96
N ASN A 98 -16.84 -3.76 6.09
CA ASN A 98 -18.26 -3.76 6.42
C ASN A 98 -18.61 -2.90 7.66
N ARG A 99 -18.03 -1.71 7.75
CA ARG A 99 -18.20 -0.75 8.86
C ARG A 99 -17.71 -1.26 10.22
N SER A 100 -16.89 -2.31 10.26
CA SER A 100 -16.33 -2.86 11.49
C SER A 100 -15.04 -2.15 11.86
N SER A 101 -14.86 -1.86 13.15
CA SER A 101 -13.60 -1.35 13.71
C SER A 101 -12.65 -2.47 14.15
N THR A 102 -13.01 -3.72 13.93
CA THR A 102 -12.16 -4.87 14.28
C THR A 102 -10.92 -4.88 13.39
N ILE A 103 -9.75 -4.87 14.01
CA ILE A 103 -8.46 -4.97 13.33
C ILE A 103 -8.03 -6.42 13.20
N GLU A 104 -7.59 -6.79 12.01
CA GLU A 104 -6.85 -8.03 11.76
C GLU A 104 -5.44 -7.72 11.25
N THR A 105 -4.58 -8.73 11.29
CA THR A 105 -3.19 -8.64 10.83
C THR A 105 -2.97 -9.63 9.71
N THR A 106 -2.37 -9.16 8.62
CA THR A 106 -1.96 -9.99 7.48
C THR A 106 -0.44 -10.02 7.34
N ALA A 107 0.08 -11.05 6.71
CA ALA A 107 1.48 -11.17 6.31
C ALA A 107 1.57 -10.88 4.80
N ASP A 108 2.26 -9.82 4.42
CA ASP A 108 2.26 -9.31 3.06
C ASP A 108 3.67 -9.01 2.53
N LYS A 109 3.97 -9.51 1.34
CA LYS A 109 5.17 -9.14 0.57
C LYS A 109 4.96 -7.85 -0.23
N LEU A 110 3.79 -7.72 -0.87
CA LEU A 110 3.31 -6.50 -1.51
C LEU A 110 2.01 -6.06 -0.84
N PHE A 111 1.86 -4.78 -0.63
CA PHE A 111 0.68 -4.22 0.03
C PHE A 111 0.40 -2.78 -0.43
N LEU A 112 -0.83 -2.35 -0.25
CA LEU A 112 -1.19 -0.94 -0.33
C LEU A 112 -1.04 -0.28 1.04
N LEU A 113 -0.82 1.03 1.05
CA LEU A 113 -0.76 1.80 2.30
C LEU A 113 -2.16 2.02 2.87
N SER A 114 -2.28 2.17 4.19
CA SER A 114 -3.50 2.65 4.84
C SER A 114 -3.57 4.17 4.84
N GLU A 115 -4.74 4.73 5.17
CA GLU A 115 -4.92 6.17 5.38
C GLU A 115 -3.94 6.71 6.44
N ILE A 116 -3.81 6.02 7.58
CA ILE A 116 -2.92 6.43 8.68
C ILE A 116 -1.45 6.45 8.24
N GLU A 117 -1.03 5.50 7.43
CA GLU A 117 0.36 5.39 6.97
C GLU A 117 0.78 6.55 6.06
N ILE A 118 -0.17 7.27 5.47
CA ILE A 118 0.05 8.42 4.60
C ILE A 118 -0.23 9.73 5.33
N PHE A 119 -1.41 9.88 5.94
CA PHE A 119 -1.93 11.15 6.41
C PHE A 119 -1.89 11.33 7.94
N ASP A 120 -1.58 10.26 8.70
CA ASP A 120 -1.62 10.24 10.18
C ASP A 120 -3.03 10.54 10.75
N GLY A 121 -4.06 10.29 9.96
CA GLY A 121 -5.46 10.58 10.29
C GLY A 121 -6.37 9.39 10.05
N THR A 122 -7.59 9.50 10.54
CA THR A 122 -8.64 8.50 10.43
C THR A 122 -9.94 9.13 9.92
N LEU A 123 -9.82 9.97 8.88
CA LEU A 123 -11.00 10.66 8.34
C LEU A 123 -12.03 9.67 7.80
N PHE A 124 -11.55 8.68 7.03
CA PHE A 124 -12.39 7.68 6.37
C PHE A 124 -12.16 6.25 6.86
N THR A 125 -11.18 6.00 7.73
CA THR A 125 -10.89 4.70 8.32
C THR A 125 -11.01 4.70 9.84
N TYR A 126 -10.74 3.56 10.48
CA TYR A 126 -10.62 3.43 11.93
C TYR A 126 -9.15 3.49 12.37
N GLU A 127 -8.92 3.76 13.67
CA GLU A 127 -7.60 3.69 14.26
C GLU A 127 -7.01 2.27 14.23
N GLY A 128 -5.68 2.18 14.31
CA GLY A 128 -4.98 0.90 14.45
C GLY A 128 -4.44 0.31 13.15
N GLU A 129 -4.62 0.95 12.00
CA GLU A 129 -4.17 0.44 10.71
C GLU A 129 -2.70 0.80 10.36
N GLY A 130 -1.86 0.99 11.35
CA GLY A 130 -0.43 1.26 11.15
C GLY A 130 0.05 2.58 11.74
N LYS A 131 1.15 3.09 11.20
CA LYS A 131 1.78 4.36 11.58
C LYS A 131 2.25 5.07 10.33
N ARG A 132 2.24 6.41 10.35
CA ARG A 132 2.68 7.24 9.24
C ARG A 132 4.14 6.96 8.88
N TYR A 133 4.43 6.75 7.59
CA TYR A 133 5.79 6.59 7.10
C TYR A 133 6.58 7.90 7.13
N ASP A 134 7.88 7.79 7.38
CA ASP A 134 8.76 8.95 7.45
C ASP A 134 8.81 9.73 6.13
N TYR A 135 8.63 9.07 4.99
CA TYR A 135 8.48 9.72 3.69
C TYR A 135 7.41 10.83 3.73
N TYR A 136 6.23 10.50 4.19
CA TYR A 136 5.12 11.47 4.28
C TYR A 136 5.26 12.45 5.44
N LYS A 137 5.90 12.05 6.56
CA LYS A 137 6.23 12.97 7.65
C LYS A 137 7.20 14.06 7.20
N ASN A 138 8.09 13.74 6.28
CA ASN A 138 9.07 14.67 5.72
C ASN A 138 8.47 15.62 4.66
N GLY A 139 7.16 15.55 4.42
CA GLY A 139 6.45 16.43 3.49
C GLY A 139 6.52 16.01 2.02
N ASN A 140 6.94 14.77 1.73
CA ASN A 140 6.88 14.26 0.37
C ASN A 140 5.43 14.09 -0.09
N PRO A 141 5.14 14.30 -1.40
CA PRO A 141 3.79 14.29 -1.92
C PRO A 141 3.17 12.89 -1.89
N SER A 142 1.86 12.86 -1.67
CA SER A 142 1.01 11.68 -1.85
C SER A 142 0.40 11.60 -3.25
N LEU A 143 0.47 12.67 -4.03
CA LEU A 143 0.01 12.73 -5.41
C LEU A 143 0.84 11.78 -6.29
N LYS A 144 0.16 11.00 -7.13
CA LYS A 144 0.77 10.09 -8.10
C LYS A 144 0.21 10.30 -9.49
N TYR A 145 0.98 9.88 -10.48
CA TYR A 145 0.63 10.05 -11.89
C TYR A 145 0.49 8.70 -12.60
N LEU A 146 -0.32 8.69 -13.64
CA LEU A 146 -0.38 7.62 -14.63
C LEU A 146 -0.26 8.26 -16.00
N ASN A 147 0.81 7.93 -16.75
CA ASN A 147 1.10 8.52 -18.06
C ASN A 147 1.13 10.06 -18.03
N GLY A 148 1.69 10.66 -16.98
CA GLY A 148 1.81 12.10 -16.82
C GLY A 148 0.54 12.82 -16.37
N THR A 149 -0.55 12.10 -16.11
CA THR A 149 -1.80 12.66 -15.59
C THR A 149 -1.98 12.28 -14.12
N ALA A 150 -2.30 13.24 -13.26
CA ALA A 150 -2.60 13.00 -11.85
C ALA A 150 -3.74 11.98 -11.71
N GLN A 151 -3.59 11.04 -10.79
CA GLN A 151 -4.47 9.89 -10.69
C GLN A 151 -4.78 9.55 -9.25
N SER A 152 -6.04 9.19 -8.98
CA SER A 152 -6.42 8.56 -7.71
C SER A 152 -5.82 7.15 -7.62
N TRP A 153 -5.42 6.76 -6.39
CA TRP A 153 -4.87 5.43 -6.15
C TRP A 153 -5.37 4.83 -4.83
N TRP A 154 -5.54 3.50 -4.84
CA TRP A 154 -6.15 2.78 -3.74
C TRP A 154 -5.28 2.71 -2.49
N GLN A 155 -5.94 2.80 -1.34
CA GLN A 155 -5.43 2.41 -0.03
C GLN A 155 -6.01 1.04 0.38
N ARG A 156 -5.35 0.33 1.31
CA ARG A 156 -5.91 -0.93 1.82
C ARG A 156 -7.04 -0.75 2.85
N SER A 157 -7.21 0.46 3.36
CA SER A 157 -8.23 0.78 4.37
C SER A 157 -9.63 0.66 3.81
N PRO A 158 -10.51 -0.21 4.36
CA PRO A 158 -11.92 -0.16 4.05
C PRO A 158 -12.54 1.16 4.53
N TYR A 159 -13.45 1.72 3.74
CA TYR A 159 -14.14 2.95 4.11
C TYR A 159 -15.09 2.70 5.29
N LYS A 160 -14.93 3.44 6.41
CA LYS A 160 -15.65 3.17 7.67
C LYS A 160 -17.15 3.40 7.63
N SER A 161 -17.63 4.25 6.72
CA SER A 161 -19.04 4.62 6.63
C SER A 161 -19.83 3.80 5.59
N TYR A 162 -19.13 3.12 4.69
CA TYR A 162 -19.74 2.35 3.59
C TYR A 162 -19.18 0.92 3.57
N GLY A 163 -20.02 -0.05 3.21
CA GLY A 163 -19.62 -1.46 3.14
C GLY A 163 -19.15 -1.91 1.75
N ASP A 164 -19.03 -0.98 0.82
CA ASP A 164 -18.80 -1.22 -0.60
C ASP A 164 -17.55 -0.51 -1.16
N ASP A 165 -16.84 0.29 -0.36
CA ASP A 165 -15.72 1.07 -0.84
C ASP A 165 -14.46 0.91 0.03
N PHE A 166 -13.31 1.18 -0.57
CA PHE A 166 -12.01 1.34 0.08
C PHE A 166 -11.56 2.79 -0.03
N CYS A 167 -10.77 3.23 0.93
CA CYS A 167 -10.16 4.55 0.89
C CYS A 167 -9.19 4.66 -0.30
N ARG A 168 -8.96 5.90 -0.73
CA ARG A 168 -8.01 6.23 -1.80
C ARG A 168 -7.30 7.54 -1.49
N VAL A 169 -6.19 7.77 -2.14
CA VAL A 169 -5.66 9.12 -2.35
C VAL A 169 -6.27 9.62 -3.65
N ASN A 170 -6.86 10.81 -3.64
CA ASN A 170 -7.46 11.38 -4.84
C ASN A 170 -6.40 11.99 -5.79
N ASP A 171 -6.83 12.47 -6.94
CA ASP A 171 -5.99 13.08 -7.97
C ASP A 171 -5.44 14.48 -7.63
N GLU A 172 -5.75 14.99 -6.45
CA GLU A 172 -5.14 16.18 -5.85
C GLU A 172 -4.11 15.81 -4.76
N GLY A 173 -3.95 14.52 -4.43
CA GLY A 173 -3.08 14.02 -3.38
C GLY A 173 -3.69 14.06 -1.98
N ASN A 174 -5.00 14.27 -1.86
CA ASN A 174 -5.73 14.29 -0.60
C ASN A 174 -6.35 12.92 -0.30
N VAL A 175 -6.72 12.71 0.97
CA VAL A 175 -7.51 11.54 1.35
C VAL A 175 -8.92 11.62 0.74
N GLY A 176 -9.43 10.50 0.19
CA GLY A 176 -10.73 10.41 -0.48
C GLY A 176 -11.36 9.02 -0.46
#